data_53d406419b284950b571a1a2e4a08ca7
#
_entry.id   53d406419b284950b571a1a2e4a08ca7
#
_cell.length_a   1.000
_cell.length_b   1.000
_cell.length_c   1.000
_cell.angle_alpha   90.00
_cell.angle_beta   90.00
_cell.angle_gamma   90.00
#
_symmetry.space_group_name_H-M   'P 1'
#
loop_
_entity.id
_entity.type
_entity.pdbx_description
1 polymer ?
#
loop_
_entity_poly.entity_id
_entity_poly.type
_entity_poly.pdbx_seq_one_letter_code
_entity_poly.pdbx_strand_id
1 'polypeptide(L)'
;YALPVTIGSWGWFEALMTVVRNQEKEDNQKDIDKEVGKLIENYIKEKLDEKGITHCSGTYPPPEKGEADLVVEGTKGIMLFEMKKKSLTRKAKSGNEFKIVADLLGSLIDSQAQCFRTSHLMIKDGYVDLDDGNGNVTRVEKQGRTAECISICLGTFGPLQDRMLIKS
;
A
#
# COMPACT_ATOMS: atom_id res chain seq x y z
N TYR A 1 -27.36 -13.76 -13.39
CA TYR A 1 -26.66 -13.22 -12.23
C TYR A 1 -25.71 -12.13 -12.74
N ALA A 2 -25.92 -10.88 -12.34
CA ALA A 2 -24.99 -9.79 -12.64
C ALA A 2 -23.86 -9.82 -11.61
N LEU A 3 -22.62 -9.86 -12.07
CA LEU A 3 -21.46 -9.68 -11.20
C LEU A 3 -21.46 -8.24 -10.66
N PRO A 4 -21.09 -8.03 -9.37
CA PRO A 4 -20.88 -6.69 -8.86
C PRO A 4 -19.91 -5.91 -9.76
N VAL A 5 -20.19 -4.63 -10.01
CA VAL A 5 -19.37 -3.75 -10.87
C VAL A 5 -17.89 -3.77 -10.47
N THR A 6 -17.62 -3.82 -9.17
CA THR A 6 -16.25 -3.90 -8.62
C THR A 6 -15.50 -5.16 -9.05
N ILE A 7 -16.18 -6.31 -9.14
CA ILE A 7 -15.56 -7.57 -9.61
C ILE A 7 -15.32 -7.51 -11.11
N GLY A 8 -16.28 -6.95 -11.86
CA GLY A 8 -16.16 -6.79 -13.32
C GLY A 8 -15.01 -5.85 -13.69
N SER A 9 -14.92 -4.69 -13.05
CA SER A 9 -13.85 -3.70 -13.30
C SER A 9 -12.45 -4.25 -12.93
N TRP A 10 -12.37 -5.02 -11.85
CA TRP A 10 -11.11 -5.69 -11.49
C TRP A 10 -10.71 -6.76 -12.50
N GLY A 11 -11.65 -7.57 -12.96
CA GLY A 11 -11.40 -8.58 -14.01
C GLY A 11 -10.89 -7.95 -15.32
N TRP A 12 -11.45 -6.80 -15.71
CA TRP A 12 -10.98 -6.01 -16.84
C TRP A 12 -9.55 -5.52 -16.64
N PHE A 13 -9.27 -4.95 -15.49
CA PHE A 13 -7.92 -4.48 -15.16
C PHE A 13 -6.89 -5.62 -15.20
N GLU A 14 -7.19 -6.77 -14.61
CA GLU A 14 -6.30 -7.95 -14.66
C GLU A 14 -6.09 -8.47 -16.09
N ALA A 15 -7.14 -8.45 -16.92
CA ALA A 15 -7.05 -8.86 -18.32
C ALA A 15 -6.14 -7.93 -19.12
N LEU A 16 -6.32 -6.61 -18.99
CA LEU A 16 -5.46 -5.60 -19.61
C LEU A 16 -4.01 -5.75 -19.17
N MET A 17 -3.76 -5.85 -17.88
CA MET A 17 -2.40 -6.04 -17.34
C MET A 17 -1.77 -7.33 -17.81
N THR A 18 -2.55 -8.39 -18.01
CA THR A 18 -2.05 -9.66 -18.57
C THR A 18 -1.62 -9.49 -20.02
N VAL A 19 -2.39 -8.76 -20.83
CA VAL A 19 -2.04 -8.49 -22.24
C VAL A 19 -0.77 -7.65 -22.31
N VAL A 20 -0.69 -6.57 -21.55
CA VAL A 20 0.49 -5.69 -21.52
C VAL A 20 1.74 -6.46 -21.09
N ARG A 21 1.67 -7.24 -20.02
CA ARG A 21 2.81 -8.05 -19.55
C ARG A 21 3.25 -9.12 -20.55
N ASN A 22 2.31 -9.73 -21.29
CA ASN A 22 2.66 -10.75 -22.28
C ASN A 22 3.31 -10.18 -23.56
N GLN A 23 3.15 -8.89 -23.81
CA GLN A 23 3.79 -8.20 -24.94
C GLN A 23 5.21 -7.73 -24.61
N GLU A 24 5.56 -7.64 -23.34
CA GLU A 24 6.85 -7.16 -22.89
C GLU A 24 7.79 -8.30 -22.49
N LYS A 25 9.09 -8.08 -22.67
CA LYS A 25 10.12 -8.98 -22.17
C LYS A 25 10.12 -9.01 -20.65
N GLU A 26 10.61 -10.11 -20.04
CA GLU A 26 10.60 -10.30 -18.58
C GLU A 26 11.23 -9.13 -17.79
N ASP A 27 12.28 -8.51 -18.34
CA ASP A 27 12.95 -7.37 -17.69
C ASP A 27 12.04 -6.13 -17.61
N ASN A 28 11.23 -5.88 -18.63
CA ASN A 28 10.32 -4.73 -18.67
C ASN A 28 9.05 -4.95 -17.82
N GLN A 29 8.70 -6.17 -17.46
CA GLN A 29 7.52 -6.48 -16.64
C GLN A 29 7.62 -5.89 -15.23
N LYS A 30 8.84 -5.84 -14.67
CA LYS A 30 9.08 -5.21 -13.36
C LYS A 30 8.88 -3.70 -13.42
N ASP A 31 9.25 -3.07 -14.51
CA ASP A 31 9.09 -1.62 -14.71
C ASP A 31 7.61 -1.26 -14.86
N ILE A 32 6.83 -2.03 -15.63
CA ILE A 32 5.37 -1.86 -15.72
C ILE A 32 4.73 -1.95 -14.33
N ASP A 33 5.11 -2.96 -13.58
CA ASP A 33 4.61 -3.16 -12.24
C ASP A 33 4.95 -2.00 -11.29
N LYS A 34 6.13 -1.43 -11.42
CA LYS A 34 6.55 -0.24 -10.65
C LYS A 34 5.72 0.97 -11.04
N GLU A 35 5.53 1.22 -12.33
CA GLU A 35 4.73 2.34 -12.82
C GLU A 35 3.25 2.25 -12.38
N VAL A 36 2.65 1.06 -12.40
CA VAL A 36 1.29 0.85 -11.86
C VAL A 36 1.22 1.19 -10.38
N GLY A 37 2.23 0.83 -9.59
CA GLY A 37 2.31 1.23 -8.18
C GLY A 37 2.30 2.75 -8.00
N LYS A 38 3.14 3.46 -8.74
CA LYS A 38 3.20 4.93 -8.72
C LYS A 38 1.89 5.58 -9.16
N LEU A 39 1.23 5.04 -10.19
CA LEU A 39 -0.06 5.57 -10.64
C LEU A 39 -1.12 5.51 -9.55
N ILE A 40 -1.17 4.44 -8.77
CA ILE A 40 -2.12 4.29 -7.66
C ILE A 40 -1.81 5.31 -6.57
N GLU A 41 -0.55 5.42 -6.20
CA GLU A 41 -0.09 6.37 -5.19
C GLU A 41 -0.42 7.80 -5.61
N ASN A 42 -0.08 8.19 -6.83
CA ASN A 42 -0.38 9.53 -7.37
C ASN A 42 -1.87 9.80 -7.42
N TYR A 43 -2.68 8.81 -7.85
CA TYR A 43 -4.13 8.95 -7.87
C TYR A 43 -4.71 9.24 -6.48
N ILE A 44 -4.23 8.54 -5.45
CA ILE A 44 -4.70 8.75 -4.08
C ILE A 44 -4.27 10.13 -3.58
N LYS A 45 -3.03 10.55 -3.83
CA LYS A 45 -2.54 11.88 -3.48
C LYS A 45 -3.36 12.98 -4.15
N GLU A 46 -3.61 12.85 -5.46
CA GLU A 46 -4.47 13.77 -6.21
C GLU A 46 -5.88 13.88 -5.59
N LYS A 47 -6.49 12.77 -5.19
CA LYS A 47 -7.80 12.79 -4.53
C LYS A 47 -7.79 13.45 -3.15
N LEU A 48 -6.69 13.36 -2.43
CA LEU A 48 -6.52 14.09 -1.17
C LEU A 48 -6.36 15.59 -1.43
N ASP A 49 -5.57 15.98 -2.44
CA ASP A 49 -5.39 17.37 -2.85
C ASP A 49 -6.71 18.02 -3.29
N GLU A 50 -7.51 17.29 -4.11
CA GLU A 50 -8.86 17.74 -4.51
C GLU A 50 -9.78 18.02 -3.31
N LYS A 51 -9.55 17.35 -2.17
CA LYS A 51 -10.30 17.53 -0.93
C LYS A 51 -9.64 18.53 0.04
N GLY A 52 -8.50 19.10 -0.33
CA GLY A 52 -7.74 20.00 0.55
C GLY A 52 -7.15 19.28 1.77
N ILE A 53 -6.88 17.97 1.68
CA ILE A 53 -6.30 17.19 2.76
C ILE A 53 -4.79 17.20 2.63
N THR A 54 -4.12 17.82 3.59
CA THR A 54 -2.66 17.86 3.65
C THR A 54 -2.09 16.48 3.91
N HIS A 55 -1.11 16.10 3.11
CA HIS A 55 -0.42 14.82 3.22
C HIS A 55 1.07 14.96 2.92
N CYS A 56 1.86 13.97 3.31
CA CYS A 56 3.27 13.85 2.94
C CYS A 56 3.64 12.40 2.69
N SER A 57 4.79 12.18 2.08
CA SER A 57 5.38 10.87 1.82
C SER A 57 6.87 11.04 1.63
N GLY A 58 7.63 9.95 1.74
CA GLY A 58 9.06 10.01 1.49
C GLY A 58 9.85 8.92 2.19
N THR A 59 11.16 8.98 1.99
CA THR A 59 12.11 8.06 2.62
C THR A 59 12.58 8.59 3.97
N TYR A 60 12.95 7.69 4.87
CA TYR A 60 13.53 8.12 6.14
C TYR A 60 14.97 8.60 5.92
N PRO A 61 15.36 9.75 6.51
CA PRO A 61 16.76 10.17 6.49
C PRO A 61 17.67 9.14 7.19
N PRO A 62 18.94 9.03 6.76
CA PRO A 62 19.90 8.16 7.44
C PRO A 62 20.00 8.49 8.94
N PRO A 63 20.25 7.49 9.80
CA PRO A 63 20.64 6.09 9.49
C PRO A 63 19.47 5.14 9.23
N GLU A 64 18.24 5.59 9.38
CA GLU A 64 17.06 4.77 9.18
C GLU A 64 16.88 4.40 7.69
N LYS A 65 16.26 3.24 7.45
CA LYS A 65 16.02 2.74 6.08
C LYS A 65 14.55 2.43 5.89
N GLY A 66 14.01 2.84 4.75
CA GLY A 66 12.63 2.61 4.34
C GLY A 66 11.95 3.90 3.94
N GLU A 67 10.66 3.81 3.75
CA GLU A 67 9.81 4.90 3.27
C GLU A 67 8.43 4.81 3.91
N ALA A 68 7.68 5.89 3.82
CA ALA A 68 6.25 5.93 4.06
C ALA A 68 5.56 6.36 2.75
N ASP A 69 4.70 5.50 2.21
CA ASP A 69 4.01 5.78 0.94
C ASP A 69 3.11 7.00 1.04
N LEU A 70 2.41 7.14 2.19
CA LEU A 70 1.55 8.30 2.43
C LEU A 70 1.25 8.45 3.92
N VAL A 71 1.35 9.68 4.40
CA VAL A 71 1.00 10.08 5.77
C VAL A 71 0.01 11.23 5.72
N VAL A 72 -1.10 11.08 6.43
CA VAL A 72 -2.12 12.13 6.57
C VAL A 72 -2.25 12.49 8.05
N GLU A 73 -2.07 13.77 8.35
CA GLU A 73 -2.17 14.30 9.70
C GLU A 73 -3.59 14.80 9.99
N GLY A 74 -4.22 14.22 11.00
CA GLY A 74 -5.45 14.73 11.58
C GLY A 74 -5.22 15.34 12.96
N THR A 75 -6.21 16.04 13.47
CA THR A 75 -6.15 16.69 14.80
C THR A 75 -6.02 15.70 15.95
N LYS A 76 -6.61 14.51 15.82
CA LYS A 76 -6.65 13.47 16.86
C LYS A 76 -5.79 12.25 16.55
N GLY A 77 -5.44 12.04 15.30
CA GLY A 77 -4.71 10.85 14.84
C GLY A 77 -3.91 11.12 13.59
N ILE A 78 -2.96 10.25 13.33
CA ILE A 78 -2.13 10.22 12.14
C ILE A 78 -2.46 8.93 11.41
N MET A 79 -2.79 9.01 10.14
CA MET A 79 -3.05 7.86 9.28
C MET A 79 -1.81 7.57 8.46
N LEU A 80 -1.27 6.37 8.62
CA LEU A 80 -0.13 5.85 7.89
C LEU A 80 -0.64 4.87 6.85
N PHE A 81 -0.50 5.22 5.57
CA PHE A 81 -0.96 4.38 4.48
C PHE A 81 0.22 3.69 3.83
N GLU A 82 0.04 2.44 3.52
CA GLU A 82 0.95 1.64 2.72
C GLU A 82 0.20 1.00 1.57
N MET A 83 0.71 1.15 0.35
CA MET A 83 0.00 0.79 -0.86
C MET A 83 0.62 -0.43 -1.53
N LYS A 84 -0.16 -1.49 -1.72
CA LYS A 84 0.30 -2.72 -2.36
C LYS A 84 -0.57 -3.06 -3.57
N LYS A 85 0.07 -3.19 -4.72
CA LYS A 85 -0.56 -3.68 -5.95
C LYS A 85 -0.72 -5.20 -5.98
N LYS A 86 0.05 -5.92 -5.15
CA LYS A 86 0.07 -7.38 -5.14
C LYS A 86 -1.26 -7.92 -4.66
N SER A 87 -1.82 -8.84 -5.43
CA SER A 87 -3.00 -9.62 -5.10
C SER A 87 -2.66 -11.12 -5.08
N LEU A 88 -3.65 -11.97 -4.79
CA LEU A 88 -3.45 -13.41 -4.89
C LEU A 88 -3.07 -13.84 -6.30
N THR A 89 -2.01 -14.62 -6.42
CA THR A 89 -1.60 -15.24 -7.69
C THR A 89 -2.64 -16.26 -8.18
N ARG A 90 -2.59 -16.62 -9.46
CA ARG A 90 -3.48 -17.65 -10.02
C ARG A 90 -3.39 -18.98 -9.27
N LYS A 91 -2.19 -19.38 -8.82
CA LYS A 91 -1.98 -20.61 -8.03
C LYS A 91 -2.64 -20.50 -6.65
N ALA A 92 -2.59 -19.35 -6.01
CA ALA A 92 -3.30 -19.11 -4.76
C ALA A 92 -4.82 -19.13 -4.98
N LYS A 93 -5.33 -18.46 -6.01
CA LYS A 93 -6.76 -18.45 -6.38
C LYS A 93 -7.29 -19.85 -6.73
N SER A 94 -6.44 -20.79 -7.17
CA SER A 94 -6.80 -22.20 -7.42
C SER A 94 -6.73 -23.08 -6.16
N GLY A 95 -6.54 -22.50 -4.97
CA GLY A 95 -6.57 -23.23 -3.70
C GLY A 95 -5.21 -23.76 -3.21
N ASN A 96 -4.10 -23.31 -3.79
CA ASN A 96 -2.78 -23.68 -3.26
C ASN A 96 -2.50 -22.91 -1.97
N GLU A 97 -2.65 -23.56 -0.83
CA GLU A 97 -2.51 -22.97 0.52
C GLU A 97 -1.16 -22.30 0.75
N PHE A 98 -0.07 -22.94 0.33
CA PHE A 98 1.27 -22.36 0.46
C PHE A 98 1.40 -21.05 -0.29
N LYS A 99 0.80 -20.97 -1.50
CA LYS A 99 0.81 -19.72 -2.30
C LYS A 99 -0.11 -18.66 -1.71
N ILE A 100 -1.24 -19.06 -1.12
CA ILE A 100 -2.11 -18.12 -0.38
C ILE A 100 -1.32 -17.46 0.75
N VAL A 101 -0.66 -18.26 1.60
CA VAL A 101 0.15 -17.74 2.71
C VAL A 101 1.29 -16.85 2.20
N ALA A 102 2.03 -17.28 1.19
CA ALA A 102 3.13 -16.50 0.62
C ALA A 102 2.67 -15.16 0.01
N ASP A 103 1.49 -15.14 -0.64
CA ASP A 103 0.94 -13.92 -1.21
C ASP A 103 0.40 -12.96 -0.12
N LEU A 104 -0.22 -13.49 0.93
CA LEU A 104 -0.64 -12.69 2.10
C LEU A 104 0.55 -12.09 2.84
N LEU A 105 1.59 -12.87 3.08
CA LEU A 105 2.83 -12.39 3.71
C LEU A 105 3.47 -11.26 2.90
N GLY A 106 3.64 -11.45 1.60
CA GLY A 106 4.27 -10.47 0.72
C GLY A 106 3.34 -9.32 0.27
N SER A 107 2.20 -9.13 0.91
CA SER A 107 1.28 -8.02 0.66
C SER A 107 0.73 -7.43 1.95
N LEU A 108 -0.31 -8.03 2.54
CA LEU A 108 -0.96 -7.47 3.72
C LEU A 108 -0.04 -7.40 4.93
N ILE A 109 0.68 -8.48 5.23
CA ILE A 109 1.56 -8.51 6.41
C ILE A 109 2.77 -7.58 6.20
N ASP A 110 3.37 -7.61 5.01
CA ASP A 110 4.50 -6.74 4.68
C ASP A 110 4.12 -5.26 4.73
N SER A 111 2.94 -4.88 4.21
CA SER A 111 2.45 -3.49 4.31
C SER A 111 2.22 -3.06 5.76
N GLN A 112 1.63 -3.92 6.58
CA GLN A 112 1.44 -3.63 8.01
C GLN A 112 2.78 -3.50 8.74
N ALA A 113 3.77 -4.32 8.40
CA ALA A 113 5.11 -4.22 8.96
C ALA A 113 5.81 -2.90 8.58
N GLN A 114 5.59 -2.40 7.36
CA GLN A 114 6.13 -1.12 6.92
C GLN A 114 5.44 0.05 7.64
N CYS A 115 4.12 0.08 7.68
CA CYS A 115 3.37 1.05 8.49
C CYS A 115 3.80 1.04 9.96
N PHE A 116 3.96 -0.15 10.54
CA PHE A 116 4.38 -0.30 11.93
C PHE A 116 5.78 0.27 12.16
N ARG A 117 6.69 0.16 11.20
CA ARG A 117 8.02 0.78 11.28
C ARG A 117 7.91 2.29 11.43
N THR A 118 7.09 2.96 10.59
CA THR A 118 6.83 4.41 10.70
C THR A 118 6.26 4.76 12.07
N SER A 119 5.23 4.02 12.50
CA SER A 119 4.62 4.20 13.82
C SER A 119 5.62 4.00 14.96
N HIS A 120 6.52 3.02 14.85
CA HIS A 120 7.58 2.76 15.83
C HIS A 120 8.57 3.91 15.92
N LEU A 121 9.02 4.46 14.80
CA LEU A 121 9.88 5.65 14.78
C LEU A 121 9.21 6.83 15.48
N MET A 122 7.94 7.08 15.20
CA MET A 122 7.15 8.12 15.86
C MET A 122 6.97 7.89 17.37
N ILE A 123 6.92 6.64 17.83
CA ILE A 123 6.84 6.31 19.25
C ILE A 123 8.21 6.53 19.92
N LYS A 124 9.28 6.08 19.28
CA LYS A 124 10.65 6.14 19.78
C LYS A 124 11.15 7.58 19.91
N ASP A 125 10.99 8.37 18.84
CA ASP A 125 11.61 9.69 18.69
C ASP A 125 10.62 10.85 18.88
N GLY A 126 9.31 10.56 18.98
CA GLY A 126 8.25 11.55 19.06
C GLY A 126 7.82 12.13 17.70
N TYR A 127 8.54 11.82 16.64
CA TYR A 127 8.30 12.30 15.27
C TYR A 127 8.87 11.32 14.23
N VAL A 128 8.58 11.56 12.96
CA VAL A 128 9.27 10.99 11.83
C VAL A 128 9.58 12.09 10.80
N ASP A 129 10.79 12.05 10.25
CA ASP A 129 11.20 12.91 9.15
C ASP A 129 11.09 12.12 7.84
N LEU A 130 10.52 12.75 6.81
CA LEU A 130 10.30 12.17 5.49
C LEU A 130 10.95 13.07 4.44
N ASP A 131 11.91 12.53 3.68
CA ASP A 131 12.59 13.19 2.56
C ASP A 131 11.86 12.83 1.27
N ASP A 132 11.34 13.85 0.58
CA ASP A 132 10.60 13.70 -0.68
C ASP A 132 11.48 13.38 -1.91
N GLY A 133 12.80 13.28 -1.71
CA GLY A 133 13.78 13.05 -2.76
C GLY A 133 14.13 14.28 -3.59
N ASN A 134 13.51 15.43 -3.32
CA ASN A 134 13.78 16.73 -3.97
C ASN A 134 14.57 17.68 -3.04
N GLY A 135 14.99 17.19 -1.89
CA GLY A 135 15.72 17.97 -0.88
C GLY A 135 14.82 18.63 0.16
N ASN A 136 13.52 18.34 0.18
CA ASN A 136 12.62 18.80 1.23
C ASN A 136 12.38 17.69 2.23
N VAL A 137 12.58 18.00 3.52
CA VAL A 137 12.30 17.08 4.62
C VAL A 137 11.07 17.59 5.38
N THR A 138 10.03 16.78 5.43
CA THR A 138 8.81 17.06 6.19
C THR A 138 8.85 16.31 7.50
N ARG A 139 8.68 17.02 8.61
CA ARG A 139 8.56 16.43 9.94
C ARG A 139 7.11 16.22 10.32
N VAL A 140 6.77 15.00 10.69
CA VAL A 140 5.47 14.62 11.23
C VAL A 140 5.63 14.31 12.70
N GLU A 141 5.11 15.17 13.57
CA GLU A 141 5.22 15.02 15.01
C GLU A 141 4.06 14.20 15.58
N LYS A 142 4.36 13.28 16.49
CA LYS A 142 3.31 12.45 17.11
C LYS A 142 2.41 13.24 18.07
N GLN A 143 2.99 14.09 18.91
CA GLN A 143 2.28 15.00 19.84
C GLN A 143 1.12 14.33 20.64
N GLY A 144 1.32 13.10 21.11
CA GLY A 144 0.28 12.35 21.83
C GLY A 144 -0.83 11.77 20.96
N ARG A 145 -0.86 12.03 19.64
CA ARG A 145 -1.83 11.46 18.70
C ARG A 145 -1.62 9.95 18.52
N THR A 146 -2.69 9.23 18.17
CA THR A 146 -2.61 7.83 17.75
C THR A 146 -2.11 7.75 16.30
N ALA A 147 -1.33 6.73 15.99
CA ALA A 147 -0.93 6.41 14.62
C ALA A 147 -1.67 5.14 14.18
N GLU A 148 -2.49 5.27 13.15
CA GLU A 148 -3.30 4.19 12.58
C GLU A 148 -2.66 3.68 11.29
N CYS A 149 -2.39 2.37 11.22
CA CYS A 149 -1.80 1.72 10.07
C CYS A 149 -2.89 1.22 9.10
N ILE A 150 -2.85 1.70 7.87
CA ILE A 150 -3.85 1.40 6.84
C ILE A 150 -3.15 0.81 5.62
N SER A 151 -3.48 -0.43 5.26
CA SER A 151 -3.02 -1.05 4.02
C SER A 151 -4.04 -0.86 2.91
N ILE A 152 -3.61 -0.25 1.82
CA ILE A 152 -4.42 -0.13 0.60
C ILE A 152 -3.92 -1.17 -0.40
N CYS A 153 -4.75 -2.15 -0.72
CA CYS A 153 -4.44 -3.18 -1.70
C CYS A 153 -5.27 -2.98 -2.97
N LEU A 154 -4.59 -2.96 -4.13
CA LEU A 154 -5.27 -2.81 -5.42
C LEU A 154 -6.17 -4.02 -5.73
N GLY A 155 -5.75 -5.23 -5.34
CA GLY A 155 -6.54 -6.45 -5.51
C GLY A 155 -7.32 -6.85 -4.27
N THR A 156 -8.39 -7.59 -4.47
CA THR A 156 -9.14 -8.18 -3.36
C THR A 156 -8.52 -9.52 -2.95
N PHE A 157 -8.48 -9.78 -1.66
CA PHE A 157 -8.11 -11.07 -1.09
C PHE A 157 -9.34 -11.93 -0.78
N GLY A 158 -10.54 -11.47 -1.20
CA GLY A 158 -11.81 -12.15 -0.97
C GLY A 158 -12.07 -12.38 0.52
N PRO A 159 -12.52 -13.58 0.91
CA PRO A 159 -12.82 -13.90 2.30
C PRO A 159 -11.62 -13.74 3.27
N LEU A 160 -10.38 -13.73 2.76
CA LEU A 160 -9.18 -13.57 3.58
C LEU A 160 -9.01 -12.13 4.14
N GLN A 161 -9.82 -11.19 3.68
CA GLN A 161 -9.89 -9.82 4.23
C GLN A 161 -10.88 -9.72 5.40
N ASP A 162 -11.67 -10.77 5.66
CA ASP A 162 -12.67 -10.77 6.71
C ASP A 162 -12.03 -11.07 8.07
N ARG A 163 -12.37 -10.26 9.07
CA ARG A 163 -11.91 -10.45 10.46
C ARG A 163 -12.32 -11.79 11.07
N MET A 164 -13.35 -12.42 10.54
CA MET A 164 -13.86 -13.70 11.06
C MET A 164 -12.91 -14.88 10.77
N LEU A 165 -12.10 -14.81 9.73
CA LEU A 165 -11.12 -15.86 9.36
C LEU A 165 -9.84 -15.82 10.22
N ILE A 166 -9.58 -14.72 10.92
CA ILE A 166 -8.38 -14.54 11.75
C ILE A 166 -8.61 -15.05 13.19
N LYS A 167 -9.86 -15.38 13.56
CA LYS A 167 -10.25 -15.82 14.91
C LYS A 167 -10.46 -17.33 15.05
N SER A 168 -10.31 -18.10 13.97
CA SER A 168 -10.49 -19.58 14.03
C SER A 168 -9.23 -20.31 14.46
#